data_f47bcf4521d3652e3fa1a3f6bd7b5646
#
_entry.id   f47bcf4521d3652e3fa1a3f6bd7b5646
#
_cell.length_a   1.000
_cell.length_b   1.000
_cell.length_c   1.000
_cell.angle_alpha   90.00
_cell.angle_beta   90.00
_cell.angle_gamma   90.00
#
_symmetry.space_group_name_H-M   'P 1'
#
loop_
_entity.id
_entity.type
_entity.pdbx_description
1 polymer ?
#
loop_
_entity_poly.entity_id
_entity_poly.type
_entity_poly.pdbx_seq_one_letter_code
_entity_poly.pdbx_strand_id
1 'polypeptide(L)'
;MKVYKKALVTGGAQRIGASIAFYLAKMGIDVAIQYNSSEKEMNNIKKKVMNLGVKFNAFQCDFSKDCDFDIFFEKVKKVHGNIDLLINNASTFKFDTIKKTSHKIFDKHINVNLKAPFFLSKNFVEQLSNKNGLVVNIIDQRVKNITPYFTSY
;
A
#
# COMPACT_ATOMS: atom_id res chain seq x y z
N MET A 1 -10.79 7.17 22.53
CA MET A 1 -10.20 6.33 21.47
C MET A 1 -9.87 7.24 20.28
N LYS A 2 -8.66 7.24 19.77
CA LYS A 2 -8.28 8.10 18.65
C LYS A 2 -8.89 7.55 17.38
N VAL A 3 -9.71 8.32 16.70
CA VAL A 3 -10.39 7.89 15.47
C VAL A 3 -9.58 8.44 14.28
N TYR A 4 -8.95 7.54 13.50
CA TYR A 4 -8.39 7.89 12.21
C TYR A 4 -9.52 8.24 11.24
N LYS A 5 -9.27 9.19 10.35
CA LYS A 5 -10.30 9.69 9.43
C LYS A 5 -10.03 9.37 7.97
N LYS A 6 -8.77 9.28 7.58
CA LYS A 6 -8.36 9.09 6.18
C LYS A 6 -7.21 8.11 6.08
N ALA A 7 -7.40 7.05 5.32
CA ALA A 7 -6.41 6.01 5.13
C ALA A 7 -5.89 5.94 3.68
N LEU A 8 -4.61 5.58 3.53
CA LEU A 8 -4.06 5.06 2.28
C LEU A 8 -3.69 3.59 2.48
N VAL A 9 -4.22 2.72 1.61
CA VAL A 9 -3.91 1.28 1.59
C VAL A 9 -3.19 0.94 0.29
N THR A 10 -1.92 0.56 0.35
CA THR A 10 -1.19 0.11 -0.84
C THR A 10 -1.57 -1.33 -1.19
N GLY A 11 -1.65 -1.65 -2.49
CA GLY A 11 -2.18 -2.94 -2.94
C GLY A 11 -3.65 -3.17 -2.54
N GLY A 12 -4.43 -2.09 -2.43
CA GLY A 12 -5.78 -2.09 -1.85
C GLY A 12 -6.89 -2.62 -2.75
N ALA A 13 -6.59 -3.06 -3.98
CA ALA A 13 -7.63 -3.50 -4.92
C ALA A 13 -8.11 -4.94 -4.72
N GLN A 14 -7.30 -5.81 -4.13
CA GLN A 14 -7.60 -7.25 -4.02
C GLN A 14 -7.08 -7.88 -2.72
N ARG A 15 -7.55 -9.10 -2.43
CA ARG A 15 -7.10 -9.93 -1.30
C ARG A 15 -7.12 -9.15 0.03
N ILE A 16 -6.03 -9.24 0.80
CA ILE A 16 -5.88 -8.61 2.13
C ILE A 16 -6.10 -7.09 2.05
N GLY A 17 -5.48 -6.41 1.06
CA GLY A 17 -5.63 -4.97 0.91
C GLY A 17 -7.07 -4.52 0.69
N ALA A 18 -7.83 -5.24 -0.14
CA ALA A 18 -9.25 -4.94 -0.36
C ALA A 18 -10.09 -5.18 0.90
N SER A 19 -9.79 -6.24 1.66
CA SER A 19 -10.46 -6.49 2.93
C SER A 19 -10.17 -5.38 3.94
N ILE A 20 -8.91 -4.96 4.06
CA ILE A 20 -8.54 -3.83 4.94
C ILE A 20 -9.28 -2.56 4.50
N ALA A 21 -9.25 -2.21 3.21
CA ALA A 21 -9.94 -1.03 2.68
C ALA A 21 -11.45 -1.05 3.01
N PHE A 22 -12.10 -2.20 2.84
CA PHE A 22 -13.52 -2.36 3.14
C PHE A 22 -13.82 -2.21 4.64
N TYR A 23 -13.03 -2.83 5.52
CA TYR A 23 -13.27 -2.73 6.96
C TYR A 23 -12.98 -1.32 7.50
N LEU A 24 -11.96 -0.62 6.99
CA LEU A 24 -11.73 0.79 7.33
C LEU A 24 -12.94 1.66 6.93
N ALA A 25 -13.48 1.43 5.74
CA ALA A 25 -14.70 2.11 5.29
C ALA A 25 -15.91 1.82 6.18
N LYS A 26 -16.09 0.58 6.64
CA LYS A 26 -17.13 0.22 7.63
C LYS A 26 -16.98 0.96 8.97
N MET A 27 -15.77 1.37 9.32
CA MET A 27 -15.49 2.18 10.50
C MET A 27 -15.66 3.70 10.24
N GLY A 28 -16.18 4.09 9.07
CA GLY A 28 -16.39 5.48 8.69
C GLY A 28 -15.12 6.22 8.26
N ILE A 29 -14.06 5.50 7.92
CA ILE A 29 -12.79 6.09 7.48
C ILE A 29 -12.81 6.26 5.96
N ASP A 30 -12.49 7.44 5.47
CA ASP A 30 -12.27 7.71 4.04
C ASP A 30 -11.07 6.89 3.55
N VAL A 31 -11.20 6.22 2.40
CA VAL A 31 -10.18 5.28 1.92
C VAL A 31 -9.63 5.69 0.56
N ALA A 32 -8.32 5.88 0.52
CA ALA A 32 -7.54 5.86 -0.70
C ALA A 32 -6.87 4.49 -0.88
N ILE A 33 -6.84 3.99 -2.10
CA ILE A 33 -6.06 2.79 -2.41
C ILE A 33 -5.04 3.07 -3.51
N GLN A 34 -3.87 2.42 -3.40
CA GLN A 34 -3.00 2.25 -4.56
C GLN A 34 -3.20 0.84 -5.14
N TYR A 35 -3.14 0.72 -6.46
CA TYR A 35 -3.16 -0.56 -7.18
C TYR A 35 -2.23 -0.50 -8.41
N ASN A 36 -1.81 -1.66 -8.92
CA ASN A 36 -0.98 -1.74 -10.12
C ASN A 36 -1.83 -1.97 -11.37
N SER A 37 -2.31 -3.20 -11.59
CA SER A 37 -3.00 -3.63 -12.81
C SER A 37 -4.40 -4.22 -12.55
N SER A 38 -4.83 -4.30 -11.30
CA SER A 38 -6.10 -4.94 -10.89
C SER A 38 -7.28 -3.96 -11.01
N GLU A 39 -7.55 -3.45 -12.22
CA GLU A 39 -8.58 -2.44 -12.44
C GLU A 39 -10.00 -2.98 -12.20
N LYS A 40 -10.28 -4.21 -12.63
CA LYS A 40 -11.58 -4.88 -12.40
C LYS A 40 -11.86 -5.02 -10.90
N GLU A 41 -10.89 -5.51 -10.15
CA GLU A 41 -10.98 -5.67 -8.70
C GLU A 41 -11.08 -4.31 -7.98
N MET A 42 -10.35 -3.31 -8.47
CA MET A 42 -10.45 -1.93 -7.99
C MET A 42 -11.87 -1.39 -8.16
N ASN A 43 -12.51 -1.60 -9.31
CA ASN A 43 -13.89 -1.18 -9.53
C ASN A 43 -14.89 -1.90 -8.61
N ASN A 44 -14.63 -3.18 -8.30
CA ASN A 44 -15.46 -3.95 -7.38
C ASN A 44 -15.36 -3.42 -5.94
N ILE A 45 -14.13 -3.16 -5.45
CA ILE A 45 -13.96 -2.60 -4.09
C ILE A 45 -14.46 -1.17 -4.00
N LYS A 46 -14.30 -0.35 -5.05
CA LYS A 46 -14.86 1.00 -5.14
C LYS A 46 -16.35 1.00 -4.88
N LYS A 47 -17.11 0.18 -5.60
CA LYS A 47 -18.57 0.05 -5.43
C LYS A 47 -18.93 -0.30 -3.99
N LYS A 48 -18.27 -1.30 -3.40
CA LYS A 48 -18.52 -1.74 -2.03
C LYS A 48 -18.25 -0.65 -0.99
N VAL A 49 -17.15 0.08 -1.14
CA VAL A 49 -16.74 1.14 -0.21
C VAL A 49 -17.65 2.36 -0.33
N MET A 50 -17.96 2.80 -1.55
CA MET A 50 -18.83 3.95 -1.77
C MET A 50 -20.26 3.73 -1.23
N ASN A 51 -20.76 2.50 -1.25
CA ASN A 51 -22.07 2.16 -0.65
C ASN A 51 -22.10 2.34 0.88
N LEU A 52 -20.95 2.49 1.53
CA LEU A 52 -20.83 2.76 2.96
C LEU A 52 -20.84 4.27 3.30
N GLY A 53 -20.94 5.14 2.28
CA GLY A 53 -21.05 6.60 2.47
C GLY A 53 -19.72 7.32 2.75
N VAL A 54 -18.59 6.64 2.62
CA VAL A 54 -17.25 7.25 2.80
C VAL A 54 -16.63 7.66 1.46
N LYS A 55 -15.69 8.60 1.50
CA LYS A 55 -14.92 8.99 0.32
C LYS A 55 -13.99 7.86 -0.10
N PHE A 56 -13.98 7.55 -1.41
CA PHE A 56 -13.07 6.57 -2.01
C PHE A 56 -12.29 7.18 -3.17
N ASN A 57 -10.98 6.98 -3.18
CA ASN A 57 -10.12 7.32 -4.31
C ASN A 57 -9.18 6.15 -4.63
N ALA A 58 -8.89 5.95 -5.92
CA ALA A 58 -7.96 4.92 -6.36
C ALA A 58 -6.85 5.52 -7.21
N PHE A 59 -5.62 5.11 -6.96
CA PHE A 59 -4.42 5.61 -7.61
C PHE A 59 -3.65 4.46 -8.24
N GLN A 60 -3.55 4.46 -9.56
CA GLN A 60 -2.74 3.47 -10.24
C GLN A 60 -1.27 3.88 -10.20
N CYS A 61 -0.43 2.98 -9.71
CA CYS A 61 1.03 3.12 -9.75
C CYS A 61 1.70 1.74 -9.64
N ASP A 62 2.64 1.46 -10.52
CA ASP A 62 3.46 0.24 -10.48
C ASP A 62 4.73 0.48 -9.69
N PHE A 63 4.73 0.13 -8.41
CA PHE A 63 5.90 0.27 -7.53
C PHE A 63 7.10 -0.61 -7.93
N SER A 64 6.92 -1.56 -8.84
CA SER A 64 8.03 -2.38 -9.34
C SER A 64 8.90 -1.67 -10.36
N LYS A 65 8.41 -0.55 -10.89
CA LYS A 65 9.13 0.32 -11.82
C LYS A 65 9.75 1.49 -11.08
N ASP A 66 10.41 2.36 -11.81
CA ASP A 66 10.90 3.62 -11.27
C ASP A 66 9.71 4.55 -10.98
N CYS A 67 9.25 4.51 -9.74
CA CYS A 67 8.12 5.31 -9.24
C CYS A 67 8.69 6.47 -8.42
N ASP A 68 8.34 7.69 -8.80
CA ASP A 68 8.56 8.85 -7.95
C ASP A 68 7.50 8.86 -6.85
N PHE A 69 7.92 8.44 -5.65
CA PHE A 69 7.03 8.33 -4.49
C PHE A 69 6.60 9.68 -3.95
N ASP A 70 7.38 10.73 -4.14
CA ASP A 70 7.05 12.09 -3.72
C ASP A 70 5.92 12.63 -4.57
N ILE A 71 6.03 12.52 -5.91
CA ILE A 71 4.96 12.87 -6.86
C ILE A 71 3.70 12.02 -6.61
N PHE A 72 3.87 10.71 -6.40
CA PHE A 72 2.74 9.83 -6.11
C PHE A 72 2.00 10.27 -4.85
N PHE A 73 2.73 10.54 -3.77
CA PHE A 73 2.15 10.90 -2.48
C PHE A 73 1.48 12.29 -2.53
N GLU A 74 2.07 13.26 -3.21
CA GLU A 74 1.46 14.58 -3.43
C GLU A 74 0.15 14.48 -4.24
N LYS A 75 0.08 13.57 -5.24
CA LYS A 75 -1.16 13.29 -5.96
C LYS A 75 -2.25 12.73 -5.02
N VAL A 76 -1.88 11.81 -4.13
CA VAL A 76 -2.81 11.28 -3.11
C VAL A 76 -3.32 12.41 -2.23
N LYS A 77 -2.43 13.23 -1.70
CA LYS A 77 -2.74 14.36 -0.83
C LYS A 77 -3.63 15.40 -1.51
N LYS A 78 -3.35 15.74 -2.76
CA LYS A 78 -4.16 16.70 -3.55
C LYS A 78 -5.61 16.23 -3.74
N VAL A 79 -5.83 14.92 -3.98
CA VAL A 79 -7.15 14.38 -4.35
C VAL A 79 -7.93 13.89 -3.12
N HIS A 80 -7.24 13.19 -2.22
CA HIS A 80 -7.87 12.57 -1.03
C HIS A 80 -7.77 13.44 0.22
N GLY A 81 -6.79 14.33 0.26
CA GLY A 81 -6.40 15.15 1.42
C GLY A 81 -5.33 14.45 2.26
N ASN A 82 -4.89 15.12 3.32
CA ASN A 82 -3.91 14.56 4.25
C ASN A 82 -4.46 13.28 4.89
N ILE A 83 -3.68 12.21 4.87
CA ILE A 83 -4.02 10.92 5.49
C ILE A 83 -3.46 10.85 6.91
N ASP A 84 -4.12 10.13 7.80
CA ASP A 84 -3.68 9.89 9.18
C ASP A 84 -3.46 8.40 9.49
N LEU A 85 -3.68 7.53 8.47
CA LEU A 85 -3.43 6.11 8.53
C LEU A 85 -2.81 5.62 7.21
N LEU A 86 -1.58 5.11 7.26
CA LEU A 86 -0.91 4.48 6.12
C LEU A 86 -0.81 2.98 6.35
N ILE A 87 -1.34 2.18 5.41
CA ILE A 87 -1.21 0.72 5.41
C ILE A 87 -0.32 0.30 4.24
N ASN A 88 0.91 -0.06 4.53
CA ASN A 88 1.84 -0.65 3.58
C ASN A 88 1.53 -2.15 3.43
N ASN A 89 0.71 -2.49 2.42
CA ASN A 89 0.26 -3.84 2.14
C ASN A 89 0.68 -4.31 0.74
N ALA A 90 1.03 -3.41 -0.18
CA ALA A 90 1.53 -3.81 -1.50
C ALA A 90 2.76 -4.71 -1.35
N SER A 91 2.75 -5.85 -2.02
CA SER A 91 3.86 -6.80 -1.99
C SER A 91 4.00 -7.51 -3.31
N THR A 92 5.20 -7.92 -3.62
CA THR A 92 5.51 -8.89 -4.67
C THR A 92 6.24 -10.08 -4.06
N PHE A 93 5.85 -11.27 -4.46
CA PHE A 93 6.39 -12.54 -3.96
C PHE A 93 6.67 -13.45 -5.14
N LYS A 94 7.91 -13.46 -5.61
CA LYS A 94 8.36 -14.28 -6.73
C LYS A 94 9.35 -15.31 -6.25
N PHE A 95 9.19 -16.53 -6.75
CA PHE A 95 10.13 -17.60 -6.46
C PHE A 95 11.51 -17.26 -7.03
N ASP A 96 12.53 -17.38 -6.18
CA ASP A 96 13.93 -17.31 -6.56
C ASP A 96 14.80 -18.12 -5.59
N THR A 97 16.06 -18.28 -5.96
CA THR A 97 17.09 -18.85 -5.09
C THR A 97 18.37 -18.05 -5.29
N ILE A 98 19.30 -18.09 -4.35
CA ILE A 98 20.56 -17.34 -4.46
C ILE A 98 21.33 -17.63 -5.76
N LYS A 99 21.21 -18.85 -6.31
CA LYS A 99 21.87 -19.25 -7.56
C LYS A 99 21.10 -18.80 -8.83
N LYS A 100 19.80 -18.51 -8.74
CA LYS A 100 18.92 -18.26 -9.89
C LYS A 100 18.23 -16.90 -9.86
N THR A 101 18.46 -16.10 -8.83
CA THR A 101 17.92 -14.74 -8.77
C THR A 101 18.51 -13.89 -9.89
N SER A 102 17.65 -13.20 -10.62
CA SER A 102 18.06 -12.17 -11.59
C SER A 102 17.97 -10.78 -10.97
N HIS A 103 18.75 -9.83 -11.49
CA HIS A 103 18.65 -8.41 -11.11
C HIS A 103 17.20 -7.93 -11.19
N LYS A 104 16.46 -8.28 -12.24
CA LYS A 104 15.06 -7.90 -12.41
C LYS A 104 14.15 -8.41 -11.29
N ILE A 105 14.34 -9.63 -10.80
CA ILE A 105 13.56 -10.19 -9.68
C ILE A 105 13.95 -9.48 -8.38
N PHE A 106 15.25 -9.34 -8.14
CA PHE A 106 15.78 -8.64 -6.97
C PHE A 106 15.26 -7.19 -6.89
N ASP A 107 15.46 -6.41 -7.96
CA ASP A 107 15.02 -5.01 -8.02
C ASP A 107 13.51 -4.89 -7.78
N LYS A 108 12.73 -5.83 -8.33
CA LYS A 108 11.29 -5.85 -8.13
C LYS A 108 10.92 -6.07 -6.66
N HIS A 109 11.57 -7.01 -5.97
CA HIS A 109 11.34 -7.23 -4.54
C HIS A 109 11.73 -6.00 -3.72
N ILE A 110 12.92 -5.46 -3.95
CA ILE A 110 13.41 -4.27 -3.25
C ILE A 110 12.49 -3.06 -3.49
N ASN A 111 12.12 -2.80 -4.73
CA ASN A 111 11.29 -1.65 -5.07
C ASN A 111 9.91 -1.72 -4.41
N VAL A 112 9.24 -2.88 -4.47
CA VAL A 112 7.86 -3.01 -3.96
C VAL A 112 7.83 -3.23 -2.46
N ASN A 113 8.72 -4.08 -1.91
CA ASN A 113 8.60 -4.55 -0.54
C ASN A 113 9.42 -3.71 0.46
N LEU A 114 10.42 -2.94 -0.01
CA LEU A 114 11.26 -2.11 0.83
C LEU A 114 11.22 -0.62 0.45
N LYS A 115 11.56 -0.29 -0.80
CA LYS A 115 11.67 1.12 -1.24
C LYS A 115 10.32 1.84 -1.14
N ALA A 116 9.24 1.23 -1.63
CA ALA A 116 7.90 1.82 -1.58
C ALA A 116 7.43 2.09 -0.13
N PRO A 117 7.37 1.11 0.79
CA PRO A 117 6.93 1.39 2.16
C PRO A 117 7.83 2.38 2.89
N PHE A 118 9.13 2.41 2.60
CA PHE A 118 10.06 3.37 3.20
C PHE A 118 9.72 4.82 2.79
N PHE A 119 9.68 5.11 1.48
CA PHE A 119 9.43 6.46 1.00
C PHE A 119 7.99 6.94 1.24
N LEU A 120 7.01 6.04 1.14
CA LEU A 120 5.63 6.39 1.52
C LEU A 120 5.52 6.73 3.01
N SER A 121 6.25 6.02 3.88
CA SER A 121 6.28 6.35 5.32
C SER A 121 6.97 7.67 5.58
N LYS A 122 8.08 7.98 4.86
CA LYS A 122 8.76 9.28 4.91
C LYS A 122 7.76 10.40 4.58
N ASN A 123 7.11 10.33 3.43
CA ASN A 123 6.18 11.35 2.96
C ASN A 123 4.95 11.46 3.89
N PHE A 124 4.49 10.33 4.44
CA PHE A 124 3.43 10.30 5.43
C PHE A 124 3.80 11.09 6.70
N VAL A 125 5.00 10.90 7.24
CA VAL A 125 5.47 11.63 8.41
C VAL A 125 5.61 13.12 8.13
N GLU A 126 6.18 13.49 6.99
CA GLU A 126 6.35 14.88 6.58
C GLU A 126 5.01 15.64 6.49
N GLN A 127 3.95 14.99 5.97
CA GLN A 127 2.63 15.64 5.87
C GLN A 127 1.92 15.80 7.23
N LEU A 128 2.28 15.04 8.26
CA LEU A 128 1.57 15.08 9.56
C LEU A 128 1.73 16.41 10.28
N SER A 129 2.81 17.16 10.06
CA SER A 129 3.03 18.51 10.64
C SER A 129 2.65 18.56 12.12
N ASN A 130 3.26 17.74 12.96
CA ASN A 130 2.99 17.59 14.40
C ASN A 130 1.63 16.97 14.77
N LYS A 131 0.85 16.47 13.80
CA LYS A 131 -0.35 15.66 14.08
C LYS A 131 0.05 14.21 14.33
N ASN A 132 -0.83 13.49 14.96
CA ASN A 132 -0.61 12.07 15.18
C ASN A 132 -1.12 11.25 13.96
N GLY A 133 -0.39 10.23 13.57
CA GLY A 133 -0.76 9.25 12.56
C GLY A 133 -0.28 7.86 12.94
N LEU A 134 -0.69 6.86 12.15
CA LEU A 134 -0.27 5.47 12.31
C LEU A 134 0.20 4.92 10.96
N VAL A 135 1.37 4.30 10.96
CA VAL A 135 1.86 3.46 9.87
C VAL A 135 1.74 2.00 10.28
N VAL A 136 1.12 1.19 9.43
CA VAL A 136 1.02 -0.27 9.58
C VAL A 136 1.72 -0.94 8.40
N ASN A 137 2.70 -1.79 8.68
CA ASN A 137 3.37 -2.61 7.68
C ASN A 137 2.85 -4.04 7.77
N ILE A 138 2.27 -4.54 6.66
CA ILE A 138 1.87 -5.95 6.54
C ILE A 138 3.10 -6.74 6.11
N ILE A 139 3.61 -7.56 7.02
CA ILE A 139 4.82 -8.37 6.80
C ILE A 139 4.46 -9.86 6.71
N ASP A 140 5.26 -10.59 5.94
CA ASP A 140 5.09 -12.03 5.77
C ASP A 140 5.74 -12.81 6.93
N GLN A 141 5.25 -14.02 7.20
CA GLN A 141 5.84 -14.95 8.15
C GLN A 141 7.29 -15.35 7.82
N ARG A 142 7.70 -15.16 6.56
CA ARG A 142 9.08 -15.45 6.10
C ARG A 142 10.14 -14.65 6.84
N VAL A 143 9.76 -13.54 7.48
CA VAL A 143 10.65 -12.81 8.40
C VAL A 143 11.15 -13.70 9.55
N LYS A 144 10.34 -14.68 9.99
CA LYS A 144 10.69 -15.63 11.06
C LYS A 144 11.07 -17.02 10.53
N ASN A 145 10.42 -17.45 9.44
CA ASN A 145 10.60 -18.78 8.86
C ASN A 145 11.43 -18.69 7.58
N ILE A 146 12.74 -18.58 7.74
CA ILE A 146 13.71 -18.47 6.64
C ILE A 146 13.75 -19.77 5.84
N THR A 147 13.87 -19.67 4.52
CA THR A 147 13.99 -20.80 3.59
C THR A 147 15.02 -20.46 2.52
N PRO A 148 15.65 -21.44 1.88
CA PRO A 148 16.56 -21.20 0.76
C PRO A 148 15.86 -20.74 -0.52
N TYR A 149 14.53 -20.66 -0.50
CA TYR A 149 13.68 -20.13 -1.56
C TYR A 149 13.21 -18.72 -1.20
N PHE A 150 12.88 -17.93 -2.23
CA PHE A 150 12.49 -16.53 -2.06
C PHE A 150 13.59 -15.67 -1.43
N THR A 151 14.83 -15.87 -1.89
CA THR A 151 16.03 -15.32 -1.25
C THR A 151 16.10 -13.79 -1.30
N SER A 152 15.53 -13.17 -2.34
CA SER A 152 15.50 -11.70 -2.49
C SER A 152 14.22 -11.05 -1.91
N TYR A 153 13.30 -11.85 -1.41
CA TYR A 153 12.07 -11.39 -0.76
C TYR A 153 12.32 -11.01 0.68
#